data_4d8beaa9ccdbebca8107b26b527829d0
#
_entry.id   4d8beaa9ccdbebca8107b26b527829d0
#
_cell.length_a   1.000
_cell.length_b   1.000
_cell.length_c   1.000
_cell.angle_alpha   90.00
_cell.angle_beta   90.00
_cell.angle_gamma   90.00
#
_symmetry.space_group_name_H-M   'P 1'
#
loop_
_entity.id
_entity.type
_entity.pdbx_description
1 polymer ?
#
loop_
_entity_poly.entity_id
_entity_poly.type
_entity_poly.pdbx_seq_one_letter_code
_entity_poly.pdbx_strand_id
1 'polypeptide(L)' 'MTCPERKDLHPGAEVEIVQKQDQRTGRRTRGVVQAILTRSPRHPHGIKVRLENGQVGRVQAIVGPSAGPV' A
#
# COMPACT_ATOMS: atom_id res chain seq x y z
N MET A 1 4.60 3.11 15.46
CA MET A 1 3.79 2.16 14.70
C MET A 1 4.51 1.74 13.46
N THR A 2 4.32 0.51 13.06
CA THR A 2 5.01 0.00 11.90
C THR A 2 4.07 -0.03 10.72
N CYS A 3 4.64 0.15 9.53
CA CYS A 3 3.88 -0.04 8.30
C CYS A 3 3.57 -1.52 8.10
N PRO A 4 2.52 -1.85 7.37
CA PRO A 4 2.26 -3.24 7.04
C PRO A 4 3.45 -3.89 6.35
N GLU A 5 3.63 -5.17 6.64
CA GLU A 5 4.68 -5.97 6.01
C GLU A 5 4.18 -6.56 4.70
N ARG A 6 5.13 -7.00 3.86
CA ARG A 6 4.78 -7.59 2.58
C ARG A 6 3.81 -8.77 2.72
N LYS A 7 3.96 -9.56 3.77
CA LYS A 7 3.10 -10.73 4.00
C LYS A 7 1.65 -10.35 4.29
N ASP A 8 1.42 -9.11 4.72
CA ASP A 8 0.08 -8.62 5.02
C ASP A 8 -0.61 -8.05 3.78
N LEU A 9 0.09 -7.98 2.68
CA LEU A 9 -0.39 -7.38 1.45
C LEU A 9 -0.55 -8.44 0.37
N HIS A 10 -1.55 -8.26 -0.46
CA HIS A 10 -1.74 -9.12 -1.63
C HIS A 10 -2.53 -8.33 -2.67
N PRO A 11 -2.44 -8.73 -3.95
CA PRO A 11 -3.28 -8.10 -4.95
C PRO A 11 -4.75 -8.22 -4.56
N GLY A 12 -5.49 -7.14 -4.70
CA GLY A 12 -6.88 -7.08 -4.29
C GLY A 12 -7.11 -6.45 -2.93
N ALA A 13 -6.08 -6.28 -2.13
CA ALA A 13 -6.22 -5.63 -0.83
C ALA A 13 -6.41 -4.11 -1.01
N GLU A 14 -7.27 -3.53 -0.20
CA GLU A 14 -7.45 -2.08 -0.20
C GLU A 14 -6.53 -1.46 0.82
N VAL A 15 -5.76 -0.47 0.38
CA VAL A 15 -4.71 0.13 1.21
C VAL A 15 -4.70 1.65 1.06
N GLU A 16 -3.98 2.30 1.98
CA GLU A 16 -3.62 3.70 1.85
C GLU A 16 -2.13 3.80 1.61
N ILE A 17 -1.77 4.53 0.56
CA ILE A 17 -0.37 4.72 0.19
C ILE A 17 0.01 6.18 0.25
N VAL A 18 1.32 6.42 0.38
CA VAL A 18 1.88 7.76 0.20
C VAL A 18 2.70 7.72 -1.09
N GLN A 19 2.30 8.54 -2.06
CA GLN A 19 3.01 8.63 -3.32
C GLN A 19 4.26 9.50 -3.16
N LYS A 20 5.18 9.38 -4.11
CA LYS A 20 6.44 10.10 -4.02
C LYS A 20 6.23 11.60 -3.86
N GLN A 21 5.31 12.18 -4.61
CA GLN A 21 5.05 13.62 -4.54
C GLN A 21 4.36 14.03 -3.23
N ASP A 22 3.84 13.09 -2.49
CA ASP A 22 3.11 13.35 -1.26
C ASP A 22 3.92 13.06 -0.01
N GLN A 23 5.18 12.66 -0.16
CA GLN A 23 6.00 12.29 1.00
C GLN A 23 6.22 13.44 1.96
N ARG A 24 6.26 14.66 1.46
CA ARG A 24 6.48 15.84 2.30
C ARG A 24 5.29 16.13 3.22
N THR A 25 4.10 15.91 2.72
CA THR A 25 2.89 16.23 3.48
C THR A 25 2.29 15.02 4.16
N GLY A 26 2.67 13.82 3.73
CA GLY A 26 2.09 12.59 4.24
C GLY A 26 0.69 12.32 3.71
N ARG A 27 0.29 13.03 2.67
CA ARG A 27 -1.04 12.82 2.09
C ARG A 27 -1.19 11.38 1.63
N ARG A 28 -2.31 10.76 1.97
CA ARG A 28 -2.56 9.37 1.64
C ARG A 28 -3.55 9.23 0.50
N THR A 29 -3.30 8.24 -0.34
CA THR A 29 -4.18 7.88 -1.45
C THR A 29 -4.68 6.47 -1.20
N ARG A 30 -5.99 6.29 -1.23
CA ARG A 30 -6.59 4.97 -1.05
C ARG A 30 -6.76 4.29 -2.40
N GLY A 31 -6.52 3.00 -2.44
CA GLY A 31 -6.74 2.22 -3.64
C GLY A 31 -6.52 0.75 -3.41
N VAL A 32 -6.70 -0.02 -4.46
CA VAL A 32 -6.61 -1.48 -4.41
C VAL A 32 -5.28 -1.90 -5.03
N VAL A 33 -4.56 -2.77 -4.34
CA VAL A 33 -3.25 -3.24 -4.80
C VAL A 33 -3.41 -4.07 -6.07
N GLN A 34 -2.64 -3.71 -7.09
CA GLN A 34 -2.51 -4.52 -8.29
C GLN A 34 -1.28 -5.40 -8.21
N ALA A 35 -0.15 -4.84 -7.78
CA ALA A 35 1.11 -5.56 -7.71
C ALA A 35 1.95 -5.02 -6.56
N ILE A 36 2.74 -5.90 -5.96
CA ILE A 36 3.68 -5.54 -4.91
C ILE A 36 5.06 -5.40 -5.55
N LEU A 37 5.66 -4.22 -5.41
CA LEU A 37 6.93 -3.91 -6.07
C LEU A 37 8.13 -4.09 -5.17
N THR A 38 7.96 -4.08 -3.84
CA THR A 38 9.04 -4.29 -2.90
C THR A 38 9.21 -5.79 -2.66
N ARG A 39 10.44 -6.29 -2.82
CA ARG A 39 10.73 -7.70 -2.59
C ARG A 39 11.01 -8.03 -1.13
N SER A 40 11.50 -7.05 -0.38
CA SER A 40 11.83 -7.26 1.02
C SER A 40 10.57 -7.50 1.84
N PRO A 41 10.67 -8.30 2.91
CA PRO A 41 9.49 -8.57 3.74
C PRO A 41 8.98 -7.32 4.45
N ARG A 42 9.83 -6.33 4.66
CA ARG A 42 9.43 -5.08 5.30
C ARG A 42 10.32 -3.95 4.80
N HIS A 43 9.83 -2.74 4.97
CA HIS A 43 10.58 -1.55 4.59
C HIS A 43 10.22 -0.41 5.57
N PRO A 44 11.19 0.38 6.02
CA PRO A 44 10.91 1.44 7.01
C PRO A 44 9.89 2.46 6.55
N HIS A 45 9.79 2.72 5.25
CA HIS A 45 8.84 3.68 4.71
C HIS A 45 7.60 3.03 4.12
N GLY A 46 7.46 1.71 4.30
CA GLY A 46 6.33 0.97 3.77
C GLY A 46 6.65 0.22 2.50
N ILE A 47 5.88 -0.82 2.24
CA ILE A 47 6.02 -1.64 1.04
C ILE A 47 5.52 -0.85 -0.16
N LYS A 48 6.32 -0.81 -1.22
CA LYS A 48 5.94 -0.11 -2.43
C LYS A 48 5.02 -1.00 -3.26
N VAL A 49 3.90 -0.45 -3.66
CA VAL A 49 2.92 -1.20 -4.46
C VAL A 49 2.43 -0.33 -5.61
N ARG A 50 1.87 -1.00 -6.61
CA ARG A 50 1.12 -0.34 -7.67
C ARG A 50 -0.35 -0.63 -7.45
N LEU A 51 -1.16 0.40 -7.54
CA LEU A 51 -2.61 0.27 -7.43
C LEU A 51 -3.22 -0.06 -8.80
N GLU A 52 -4.45 -0.53 -8.78
CA GLU A 52 -5.14 -0.90 -10.01
C GLU A 52 -5.34 0.28 -10.96
N ASN A 53 -5.38 1.49 -10.41
CA ASN A 53 -5.50 2.70 -11.24
C ASN A 53 -4.15 3.19 -11.79
N GLY A 54 -3.06 2.45 -11.52
CA GLY A 54 -1.74 2.80 -12.02
C GLY A 54 -0.90 3.65 -11.08
N GLN A 55 -1.46 4.13 -9.99
CA GLN A 55 -0.70 4.92 -9.04
C GLN A 55 0.26 4.03 -8.25
N VAL A 56 1.41 4.57 -7.87
CA VAL A 56 2.45 3.84 -7.15
C VAL A 56 2.79 4.61 -5.89
N GLY A 57 2.95 3.88 -4.80
CA GLY A 57 3.36 4.50 -3.53
C GLY A 57 3.66 3.46 -2.49
N ARG A 58 3.97 3.94 -1.28
CA ARG A 58 4.33 3.08 -0.16
C ARG A 58 3.15 2.95 0.78
N VAL A 59 2.81 1.71 1.12
CA VAL A 59 1.64 1.40 1.93
C VAL A 59 1.87 1.86 3.36
N GLN A 60 0.94 2.64 3.88
CA GLN A 60 0.97 3.11 5.25
C GLN A 60 -0.04 2.39 6.12
N ALA A 61 -1.14 1.93 5.53
CA ALA A 61 -2.18 1.23 6.26
C ALA A 61 -2.94 0.31 5.34
N ILE A 62 -3.47 -0.76 5.89
CA ILE A 62 -4.38 -1.65 5.18
C ILE A 62 -5.79 -1.28 5.62
N VAL A 63 -6.62 -0.92 4.65
CA VAL A 63 -8.00 -0.57 4.92
C VAL A 63 -8.84 -1.84 5.11
N GLY A 64 -8.53 -2.84 4.29
CA GLY A 64 -9.20 -4.14 4.39
C GLY A 64 -9.04 -4.91 3.11
N PRO A 65 -9.42 -6.19 3.12
CA PRO A 65 -9.45 -6.92 1.87
C PRO A 65 -10.57 -6.37 1.02
N SER A 66 -10.31 -6.14 -0.23
CA SER A 66 -11.32 -5.60 -1.12
C SER A 66 -12.47 -6.55 -1.28
N ALA A 67 -12.23 -7.80 -1.01
CA ALA A 67 -13.27 -8.78 -1.07
C ALA A 67 -13.88 -9.00 0.27
N GLY A 68 -13.75 -8.18 1.08
CA GLY A 68 -14.19 -8.30 2.35
C GLY A 68 -15.54 -8.49 2.49
N PRO A 69 -16.12 -9.22 2.83
CA PRO A 69 -17.34 -9.26 2.85
C PRO A 69 -17.91 -9.02 3.91
N VAL A 70 -18.24 -8.82 4.09
CA VAL A 70 -18.97 -8.65 4.81
C VAL A 70 -19.44 -8.98 5.42
#